data_0e0889dc74a1f147c6c06c2c955c6481
#
_entry.id   0e0889dc74a1f147c6c06c2c955c6481
#
_cell.length_a   1.000
_cell.length_b   1.000
_cell.length_c   1.000
_cell.angle_alpha   90.00
_cell.angle_beta   90.00
_cell.angle_gamma   90.00
#
_symmetry.space_group_name_H-M   'P 1'
#
loop_
_entity.id
_entity.type
_entity.pdbx_description
1 polymer ?
#
loop_
_entity_poly.entity_id
_entity_poly.type
_entity_poly.pdbx_seq_one_letter_code
_entity_poly.pdbx_strand_id
1 'polypeptide(L)'
;MDRVLVDDAAQIAAIRAAVTRYATAWQAGDRAAIAACYHDEFMLHYAGHNPLAGTHRGKAAALATLAEVARRSNRKLLAIDDVMAGPRRGAILARESFSRDGRTAELERLLVYAVREGLLSECWVYDRDQAVVDAFLAD
;
A
#
# COMPACT_ATOMS: atom_id res chain seq x y z
N MET A 1 21.40 -8.30 24.71
CA MET A 1 21.63 -8.70 23.29
C MET A 1 20.60 -9.70 22.84
N ASP A 2 20.54 -10.87 23.44
CA ASP A 2 19.61 -11.93 23.03
C ASP A 2 18.16 -11.51 23.14
N ARG A 3 17.81 -10.76 24.19
CA ARG A 3 16.44 -10.26 24.39
C ARG A 3 16.00 -9.32 23.28
N VAL A 4 16.90 -8.41 22.83
CA VAL A 4 16.62 -7.48 21.72
C VAL A 4 16.41 -8.26 20.43
N LEU A 5 17.24 -9.27 20.15
CA LEU A 5 17.11 -10.10 18.96
C LEU A 5 15.80 -10.90 18.95
N VAL A 6 15.38 -11.41 20.11
CA VAL A 6 14.11 -12.15 20.26
C VAL A 6 12.93 -11.19 20.02
N ASP A 7 12.98 -9.97 20.59
CA ASP A 7 11.94 -8.96 20.39
C ASP A 7 11.85 -8.54 18.93
N ASP A 8 12.99 -8.34 18.25
CA ASP A 8 13.05 -8.01 16.83
C ASP A 8 12.49 -9.14 15.98
N ALA A 9 12.82 -10.39 16.27
CA ALA A 9 12.30 -11.54 15.56
C ALA A 9 10.78 -11.65 15.68
N ALA A 10 10.23 -11.39 16.87
CA ALA A 10 8.78 -11.40 17.10
C ALA A 10 8.11 -10.25 16.36
N GLN A 11 8.71 -9.06 16.33
CA GLN A 11 8.20 -7.91 15.60
C GLN A 11 8.22 -8.17 14.09
N ILE A 12 9.31 -8.71 13.57
CA ILE A 12 9.41 -9.07 12.15
C ILE A 12 8.31 -10.06 11.78
N ALA A 13 8.09 -11.09 12.58
CA ALA A 13 7.06 -12.10 12.33
C ALA A 13 5.65 -11.49 12.33
N ALA A 14 5.36 -10.60 13.28
CA ALA A 14 4.06 -9.93 13.38
C ALA A 14 3.81 -9.01 12.18
N ILE A 15 4.82 -8.24 11.77
CA ILE A 15 4.72 -7.35 10.61
C ILE A 15 4.56 -8.16 9.34
N ARG A 16 5.34 -9.22 9.16
CA ARG A 16 5.22 -10.10 8.00
C ARG A 16 3.82 -10.70 7.91
N ALA A 17 3.25 -11.15 9.02
CA ALA A 17 1.91 -11.73 9.04
C ALA A 17 0.84 -10.72 8.61
N ALA A 18 0.90 -9.50 9.12
CA ALA A 18 -0.07 -8.46 8.76
C ALA A 18 0.03 -8.07 7.29
N VAL A 19 1.24 -7.86 6.78
CA VAL A 19 1.47 -7.47 5.38
C VAL A 19 1.11 -8.61 4.43
N THR A 20 1.45 -9.85 4.78
CA THR A 20 1.10 -11.03 3.97
C THR A 20 -0.42 -11.21 3.89
N ARG A 21 -1.13 -11.01 5.00
CA ARG A 21 -2.60 -11.08 5.01
C ARG A 21 -3.21 -10.06 4.06
N TYR A 22 -2.71 -8.84 4.05
CA TYR A 22 -3.15 -7.81 3.13
C TYR A 22 -2.84 -8.20 1.67
N ALA A 23 -1.63 -8.65 1.40
CA ALA A 23 -1.22 -9.07 0.06
C ALA A 23 -2.12 -10.19 -0.49
N THR A 24 -2.45 -11.18 0.35
CA THR A 24 -3.34 -12.29 -0.01
C THR A 24 -4.75 -11.77 -0.33
N ALA A 25 -5.30 -10.89 0.50
CA ALA A 25 -6.62 -10.31 0.27
C ALA A 25 -6.65 -9.48 -1.02
N TRP A 26 -5.59 -8.71 -1.27
CA TRP A 26 -5.46 -7.88 -2.47
C TRP A 26 -5.41 -8.75 -3.72
N GLN A 27 -4.58 -9.81 -3.74
CA GLN A 27 -4.49 -10.74 -4.86
C GLN A 27 -5.82 -11.44 -5.14
N ALA A 28 -6.58 -11.74 -4.10
CA ALA A 28 -7.90 -12.38 -4.22
C ALA A 28 -8.99 -11.40 -4.68
N GLY A 29 -8.74 -10.10 -4.62
CA GLY A 29 -9.76 -9.10 -4.93
C GLY A 29 -10.90 -9.07 -3.91
N ASP A 30 -10.66 -9.55 -2.69
CA ASP A 30 -11.65 -9.62 -1.63
C ASP A 30 -11.71 -8.27 -0.89
N ARG A 31 -12.66 -7.43 -1.28
CA ARG A 31 -12.79 -6.06 -0.74
C ARG A 31 -13.02 -6.03 0.77
N ALA A 32 -13.83 -6.95 1.30
CA ALA A 32 -14.10 -7.01 2.72
C ALA A 32 -12.85 -7.41 3.51
N ALA A 33 -12.11 -8.41 3.01
CA ALA A 33 -10.84 -8.84 3.62
C ALA A 33 -9.78 -7.74 3.54
N ILE A 34 -9.70 -7.03 2.41
CA ILE A 34 -8.80 -5.88 2.26
C ILE A 34 -9.12 -4.81 3.31
N ALA A 35 -10.38 -4.41 3.42
CA ALA A 35 -10.79 -3.39 4.38
C ALA A 35 -10.52 -3.80 5.83
N ALA A 36 -10.65 -5.09 6.14
CA ALA A 36 -10.40 -5.62 7.49
C ALA A 36 -8.91 -5.58 7.88
N CYS A 37 -8.00 -5.44 6.93
CA CYS A 37 -6.56 -5.36 7.21
C CYS A 37 -6.13 -4.00 7.75
N TYR A 38 -6.93 -2.94 7.59
CA TYR A 38 -6.57 -1.59 7.99
C TYR A 38 -7.02 -1.25 9.39
N HIS A 39 -6.14 -0.61 10.15
CA HIS A 39 -6.47 -0.01 11.44
C HIS A 39 -7.44 1.16 11.23
N ASP A 40 -8.33 1.41 12.20
CA ASP A 40 -9.29 2.53 12.10
C ASP A 40 -8.61 3.89 11.95
N GLU A 41 -7.41 4.04 12.50
CA GLU A 41 -6.61 5.27 12.41
C GLU A 41 -5.60 5.23 11.26
N PHE A 42 -5.80 4.33 10.30
CA PHE A 42 -4.88 4.19 9.16
C PHE A 42 -4.63 5.52 8.46
N MET A 43 -3.35 5.79 8.17
CA MET A 43 -2.91 6.99 7.50
C MET A 43 -2.19 6.64 6.21
N LEU A 44 -2.57 7.31 5.12
CA LEU A 44 -1.97 7.11 3.80
C LEU A 44 -1.15 8.33 3.41
N HIS A 45 0.12 8.11 3.09
CA HIS A 45 0.99 9.12 2.47
C HIS A 45 1.15 8.81 1.00
N TYR A 46 0.48 9.58 0.16
CA TYR A 46 0.50 9.41 -1.28
C TYR A 46 1.39 10.49 -1.89
N ALA A 47 2.53 10.05 -2.45
CA ALA A 47 3.54 10.96 -2.98
C ALA A 47 3.13 11.54 -4.33
N GLY A 48 3.85 12.58 -4.75
CA GLY A 48 3.76 13.13 -6.09
C GLY A 48 3.17 14.53 -6.15
N HIS A 49 2.90 14.95 -7.38
CA HIS A 49 2.30 16.24 -7.72
C HIS A 49 1.03 16.02 -8.53
N ASN A 50 -0.03 15.61 -7.83
CA ASN A 50 -1.35 15.35 -8.40
C ASN A 50 -2.41 15.64 -7.33
N PRO A 51 -3.71 15.74 -7.71
CA PRO A 51 -4.76 16.11 -6.75
C PRO A 51 -4.93 15.14 -5.58
N LEU A 52 -4.44 13.90 -5.69
CA LEU A 52 -4.58 12.90 -4.65
C LEU A 52 -3.34 12.79 -3.75
N ALA A 53 -2.26 13.51 -4.08
CA ALA A 53 -1.04 13.52 -3.27
C ALA A 53 -1.29 14.17 -1.90
N GLY A 54 -0.50 13.74 -0.92
CA GLY A 54 -0.56 14.26 0.44
C GLY A 54 -0.79 13.18 1.48
N THR A 55 -1.07 13.62 2.70
CA THR A 55 -1.37 12.75 3.83
C THR A 55 -2.87 12.70 4.06
N HIS A 56 -3.41 11.49 4.04
CA HIS A 56 -4.83 11.22 4.25
C HIS A 56 -5.00 10.49 5.57
N ARG A 57 -5.63 11.13 6.55
CA ARG A 57 -5.71 10.66 7.92
C ARG A 57 -7.03 9.94 8.18
N GLY A 58 -6.92 8.75 8.75
CA GLY A 58 -8.05 7.90 9.11
C GLY A 58 -8.43 6.94 7.99
N LYS A 59 -8.94 5.78 8.38
CA LYS A 59 -9.28 4.68 7.44
C LYS A 59 -10.23 5.14 6.35
N ALA A 60 -11.30 5.86 6.71
CA ALA A 60 -12.30 6.29 5.74
C ALA A 60 -11.71 7.21 4.66
N ALA A 61 -10.93 8.22 5.06
CA ALA A 61 -10.31 9.16 4.14
C ALA A 61 -9.26 8.46 3.26
N ALA A 62 -8.45 7.59 3.85
CA ALA A 62 -7.42 6.85 3.12
C ALA A 62 -8.03 5.91 2.07
N LEU A 63 -9.07 5.16 2.44
CA LEU A 63 -9.74 4.26 1.50
C LEU A 63 -10.48 5.02 0.40
N ALA A 64 -11.06 6.18 0.72
CA ALA A 64 -11.68 7.04 -0.29
C ALA A 64 -10.66 7.54 -1.32
N THR A 65 -9.45 7.90 -0.86
CA THR A 65 -8.36 8.31 -1.76
C THR A 65 -7.92 7.16 -2.64
N LEU A 66 -7.73 5.97 -2.09
CA LEU A 66 -7.35 4.79 -2.88
C LEU A 66 -8.42 4.41 -3.90
N ALA A 67 -9.70 4.55 -3.55
CA ALA A 67 -10.80 4.33 -4.47
C ALA A 67 -10.79 5.35 -5.62
N GLU A 68 -10.47 6.62 -5.33
CA GLU A 68 -10.37 7.65 -6.37
C GLU A 68 -9.18 7.41 -7.30
N VAL A 69 -8.04 6.94 -6.76
CA VAL A 69 -6.90 6.52 -7.59
C VAL A 69 -7.35 5.42 -8.55
N ALA A 70 -8.04 4.41 -8.06
CA ALA A 70 -8.51 3.30 -8.89
C ALA A 70 -9.51 3.79 -9.94
N ARG A 71 -10.41 4.70 -9.60
CA ARG A 71 -11.39 5.25 -10.52
C ARG A 71 -10.73 6.04 -11.64
N ARG A 72 -9.76 6.92 -11.32
CA ARG A 72 -9.08 7.76 -12.33
C ARG A 72 -8.18 6.96 -13.24
N SER A 73 -7.57 5.91 -12.72
CA SER A 73 -6.49 5.20 -13.42
C SER A 73 -6.89 3.80 -13.88
N ASN A 74 -8.12 3.36 -13.61
CA ASN A 74 -8.54 1.98 -13.86
C ASN A 74 -7.48 0.98 -13.35
N ARG A 75 -7.00 1.22 -12.13
CA ARG A 75 -5.89 0.49 -11.51
C ARG A 75 -6.16 -1.00 -11.41
N LYS A 76 -5.20 -1.79 -11.85
CA LYS A 76 -5.24 -3.25 -11.74
C LYS A 76 -3.94 -3.77 -11.17
N LEU A 77 -4.04 -4.68 -10.22
CA LEU A 77 -2.87 -5.40 -9.72
C LEU A 77 -2.45 -6.45 -10.74
N LEU A 78 -1.20 -6.38 -11.20
CA LEU A 78 -0.63 -7.36 -12.13
C LEU A 78 0.08 -8.47 -11.39
N ALA A 79 0.90 -8.12 -10.39
CA ALA A 79 1.64 -9.08 -9.59
C ALA A 79 2.11 -8.45 -8.29
N ILE A 80 2.26 -9.29 -7.27
CA ILE A 80 3.04 -8.97 -6.08
C ILE A 80 4.36 -9.71 -6.23
N ASP A 81 5.43 -8.96 -6.41
CA ASP A 81 6.76 -9.55 -6.67
C ASP A 81 7.48 -9.92 -5.38
N ASP A 82 7.23 -9.21 -4.29
CA ASP A 82 7.86 -9.51 -3.02
C ASP A 82 7.06 -8.96 -1.84
N VAL A 83 7.16 -9.65 -0.71
CA VAL A 83 6.68 -9.20 0.60
C VAL A 83 7.86 -9.20 1.54
N MET A 84 8.13 -8.05 2.13
CA MET A 84 9.31 -7.83 2.98
C MET A 84 8.87 -7.41 4.37
N ALA A 85 9.64 -7.80 5.38
CA ALA A 85 9.36 -7.37 6.74
C ALA A 85 10.66 -7.12 7.49
N GLY A 86 10.72 -6.00 8.16
CA GLY A 86 11.74 -5.65 9.12
C GLY A 86 11.14 -5.51 10.51
N PRO A 87 11.92 -5.09 11.52
CA PRO A 87 11.43 -5.00 12.90
C PRO A 87 10.48 -3.80 13.14
N ARG A 88 10.41 -2.85 12.19
CA ARG A 88 9.58 -1.64 12.32
C ARG A 88 8.63 -1.41 11.17
N ARG A 89 8.95 -1.91 9.99
CA ARG A 89 8.18 -1.69 8.76
C ARG A 89 8.08 -2.97 7.97
N GLY A 90 6.99 -3.11 7.24
CA GLY A 90 6.88 -4.10 6.18
C GLY A 90 6.75 -3.41 4.83
N ALA A 91 6.85 -4.16 3.76
CA ALA A 91 6.71 -3.61 2.42
C ALA A 91 6.19 -4.65 1.43
N ILE A 92 5.51 -4.16 0.41
CA ILE A 92 5.09 -4.95 -0.74
C ILE A 92 5.69 -4.28 -1.98
N LEU A 93 6.41 -5.08 -2.78
CA LEU A 93 6.81 -4.67 -4.12
C LEU A 93 5.78 -5.21 -5.10
N ALA A 94 5.05 -4.31 -5.75
CA ALA A 94 3.93 -4.66 -6.62
C ALA A 94 4.11 -4.09 -8.02
N ARG A 95 3.54 -4.79 -8.99
CA ARG A 95 3.35 -4.25 -10.34
C ARG A 95 1.87 -4.05 -10.58
N GLU A 96 1.51 -2.86 -11.04
CA GLU A 96 0.14 -2.48 -11.33
C GLU A 96 0.05 -1.89 -12.73
N SER A 97 -1.14 -1.90 -13.32
CA SER A 97 -1.39 -1.15 -14.54
C SER A 97 -2.33 0.01 -14.27
N PHE A 98 -2.01 1.15 -14.86
CA PHE A 98 -2.90 2.30 -14.95
C PHE A 98 -3.31 2.49 -16.40
N SER A 99 -4.59 2.82 -16.63
CA SER A 99 -5.06 3.19 -17.96
C SER A 99 -6.08 4.33 -17.87
N ARG A 100 -5.98 5.26 -18.81
CA ARG A 100 -6.86 6.42 -18.87
C ARG A 100 -6.74 7.06 -20.25
N ASP A 101 -7.88 7.38 -20.85
CA ASP A 101 -7.94 8.10 -22.13
C ASP A 101 -7.10 7.43 -23.24
N GLY A 102 -7.19 6.10 -23.34
CA GLY A 102 -6.47 5.34 -24.36
C GLY A 102 -5.00 5.09 -24.08
N ARG A 103 -4.47 5.58 -22.95
CA ARG A 103 -3.10 5.34 -22.51
C ARG A 103 -3.07 4.24 -21.45
N THR A 104 -2.05 3.42 -21.48
CA THR A 104 -1.82 2.37 -20.47
C THR A 104 -0.35 2.36 -20.09
N ALA A 105 -0.07 2.21 -18.81
CA ALA A 105 1.29 2.05 -18.30
C ALA A 105 1.33 0.94 -17.26
N GLU A 106 2.44 0.22 -17.26
CA GLU A 106 2.76 -0.76 -16.22
C GLU A 106 3.69 -0.07 -15.22
N LEU A 107 3.36 -0.17 -13.93
CA LEU A 107 4.02 0.56 -12.86
C LEU A 107 4.61 -0.39 -11.85
N GLU A 108 5.84 -0.14 -11.43
CA GLU A 108 6.45 -0.81 -10.28
C GLU A 108 6.33 0.12 -9.08
N ARG A 109 5.75 -0.38 -8.00
CA ARG A 109 5.42 0.40 -6.81
C ARG A 109 5.91 -0.29 -5.56
N LEU A 110 6.50 0.48 -4.65
CA LEU A 110 6.85 0.00 -3.31
C LEU A 110 5.88 0.60 -2.31
N LEU A 111 5.16 -0.26 -1.61
CA LEU A 111 4.21 0.12 -0.58
C LEU A 111 4.83 -0.24 0.76
N VAL A 112 5.17 0.76 1.57
CA VAL A 112 5.79 0.57 2.88
C VAL A 112 4.72 0.76 3.96
N TYR A 113 4.68 -0.17 4.91
CA TYR A 113 3.64 -0.20 5.94
C TYR A 113 4.21 -0.16 7.35
N ALA A 114 3.55 0.59 8.23
CA ALA A 114 3.63 0.40 9.67
C ALA A 114 2.45 -0.46 10.11
N VAL A 115 2.68 -1.25 11.15
CA VAL A 115 1.68 -2.19 11.69
C VAL A 115 1.47 -1.90 13.17
N ARG A 116 0.21 -1.86 13.60
CA ARG A 116 -0.18 -1.68 14.98
C ARG A 116 -1.36 -2.60 15.29
N GLU A 117 -1.26 -3.35 16.36
CA GLU A 117 -2.32 -4.29 16.79
C GLU A 117 -2.67 -5.31 15.69
N GLY A 118 -1.65 -5.74 14.93
CA GLY A 118 -1.85 -6.70 13.83
C GLY A 118 -2.49 -6.13 12.58
N LEU A 119 -2.70 -4.81 12.52
CA LEU A 119 -3.36 -4.12 11.42
C LEU A 119 -2.43 -3.11 10.77
N LEU A 120 -2.66 -2.81 9.51
CA LEU A 120 -1.90 -1.77 8.79
C LEU A 120 -2.32 -0.40 9.35
N SER A 121 -1.38 0.30 9.97
CA SER A 121 -1.65 1.58 10.62
C SER A 121 -1.18 2.78 9.79
N GLU A 122 -0.26 2.57 8.85
CA GLU A 122 0.26 3.64 8.01
C GLU A 122 0.84 3.05 6.73
N CYS A 123 0.73 3.79 5.63
CA CYS A 123 1.31 3.40 4.34
C CYS A 123 1.98 4.58 3.67
N TRP A 124 3.20 4.35 3.16
CA TRP A 124 3.92 5.27 2.28
C TRP A 124 4.02 4.61 0.91
N VAL A 125 3.57 5.31 -0.12
CA VAL A 125 3.61 4.80 -1.50
C VAL A 125 4.79 5.43 -2.23
N TYR A 126 5.67 4.59 -2.78
CA TYR A 126 6.81 5.02 -3.58
C TYR A 126 6.68 4.42 -4.97
N ASP A 127 6.74 5.26 -5.98
CA ASP A 127 6.65 4.83 -7.36
C ASP A 127 8.02 4.92 -8.04
N ARG A 128 8.36 3.91 -8.82
CA ARG A 128 9.58 3.94 -9.61
C ARG A 128 9.57 5.11 -10.60
N ASP A 129 8.40 5.42 -11.17
CA ASP A 129 8.21 6.55 -12.07
C ASP A 129 7.05 7.41 -11.61
N GLN A 130 7.33 8.35 -10.71
CA GLN A 130 6.34 9.23 -10.12
C GLN A 130 5.68 10.14 -11.17
N ALA A 131 6.43 10.59 -12.17
CA ALA A 131 5.91 11.47 -13.21
C ALA A 131 4.79 10.80 -14.01
N VAL A 132 4.93 9.51 -14.30
CA VAL A 132 3.89 8.74 -15.00
C VAL A 132 2.64 8.64 -14.13
N VAL A 133 2.79 8.33 -12.85
CA VAL A 133 1.66 8.27 -11.90
C VAL A 133 0.94 9.62 -11.84
N ASP A 134 1.69 10.71 -11.71
CA ASP A 134 1.12 12.05 -11.65
C ASP A 134 0.30 12.39 -12.90
N ALA A 135 0.79 11.99 -14.08
CA ALA A 135 0.08 12.22 -15.34
C ALA A 135 -1.26 11.47 -15.40
N PHE A 136 -1.31 10.23 -14.90
CA PHE A 136 -2.56 9.45 -14.87
C PHE A 136 -3.56 9.98 -13.84
N LEU A 137 -3.11 10.65 -12.78
CA LEU A 137 -3.97 11.13 -11.71
C LEU A 137 -4.31 12.62 -11.83
N ALA A 138 -3.76 13.32 -12.80
CA ALA A 138 -4.05 14.73 -13.05
C ALA A 138 -5.54 14.94 -13.37
N ASP A 139 -6.02 16.15 -13.09
CA ASP A 139 -7.39 16.57 -13.43
C ASP A 139 -7.62 16.69 -14.95
#